data_db72b971415cdde45783d50f81f46870
#
_entry.id   db72b971415cdde45783d50f81f46870
#
_cell.length_a   1.000
_cell.length_b   1.000
_cell.length_c   1.000
_cell.angle_alpha   90.00
_cell.angle_beta   90.00
_cell.angle_gamma   90.00
#
_symmetry.space_group_name_H-M   'P 1'
#
loop_
_entity.id
_entity.type
_entity.pdbx_description
1 polymer ?
#
loop_
_entity_poly.entity_id
_entity_poly.type
_entity_poly.pdbx_seq_one_letter_code
_entity_poly.pdbx_strand_id
1 'polypeptide(L)'
;NDPIVEFGVKGNTKDVFLQDRNLRLNYYAVQGLLARAYLYMGNNERALYYAESVIKIQEEKFPWITPMKLNNSKSADCVFSTEIMFALQNLDRNTLYTSLFDGANLKLNSLLAPRGDVVDYVFESDKTDYRYSSSLNGTVEISGTTYRVFNKFQGTDSLYNQMIPMIRISEMYMIAAETSTDGPTRLGYF
;
A
#
# COMPACT_ATOMS: atom_id res chain seq x y z
N ASN A 1 13.64 20.11 1.16
CA ASN A 1 13.55 18.92 0.31
C ASN A 1 14.08 17.73 1.10
N ASP A 2 13.18 16.88 1.60
CA ASP A 2 13.55 15.64 2.25
C ASP A 2 13.96 14.65 1.13
N PRO A 3 15.20 14.13 1.12
CA PRO A 3 15.61 13.18 0.11
C PRO A 3 14.95 11.84 0.38
N ILE A 4 13.76 11.59 -0.18
CA ILE A 4 13.22 10.25 -0.22
C ILE A 4 13.89 9.53 -1.38
N VAL A 5 14.67 8.55 -1.00
CA VAL A 5 15.28 7.61 -1.93
C VAL A 5 14.39 6.38 -1.99
N GLU A 6 14.25 5.76 -3.15
CA GLU A 6 13.57 4.47 -3.27
C GLU A 6 14.07 3.50 -2.18
N PHE A 7 13.14 2.77 -1.59
CA PHE A 7 13.48 1.77 -0.59
C PHE A 7 14.53 0.79 -1.14
N GLY A 8 15.60 0.60 -0.39
CA GLY A 8 16.73 -0.25 -0.79
C GLY A 8 17.76 0.43 -1.68
N VAL A 9 17.52 1.64 -2.17
CA VAL A 9 18.56 2.46 -2.79
C VAL A 9 19.25 3.23 -1.67
N LYS A 10 20.46 2.83 -1.33
CA LYS A 10 21.32 3.64 -0.44
C LYS A 10 21.62 4.94 -1.16
N GLY A 11 21.00 6.02 -0.73
CA GLY A 11 21.34 7.35 -1.21
C GLY A 11 22.85 7.60 -1.03
N ASN A 12 23.39 8.57 -1.76
CA ASN A 12 24.80 8.99 -1.67
C ASN A 12 25.20 9.56 -0.29
N THR A 13 24.38 9.33 0.73
CA THR A 13 24.67 9.80 2.08
C THR A 13 25.28 8.68 2.93
N LYS A 14 26.37 9.03 3.61
CA LYS A 14 26.99 8.16 4.61
C LYS A 14 26.22 8.16 5.94
N ASP A 15 25.29 9.08 6.12
CA ASP A 15 24.47 9.18 7.32
C ASP A 15 23.33 8.16 7.26
N VAL A 16 23.40 7.16 8.10
CA VAL A 16 22.39 6.09 8.24
C VAL A 16 21.00 6.67 8.58
N PHE A 17 20.93 7.81 9.26
CA PHE A 17 19.66 8.46 9.59
C PHE A 17 18.93 8.96 8.34
N LEU A 18 19.65 9.32 7.29
CA LEU A 18 19.08 9.79 6.03
C LEU A 18 18.80 8.67 5.03
N GLN A 19 19.09 7.41 5.39
CA GLN A 19 18.71 6.24 4.60
C GLN A 19 17.31 5.75 4.98
N ASP A 20 16.67 5.02 4.08
CA ASP A 20 15.34 4.39 4.28
C ASP A 20 14.30 5.37 4.87
N ARG A 21 14.22 6.58 4.32
CA ARG A 21 13.37 7.66 4.83
C ARG A 21 11.88 7.34 4.82
N ASN A 22 11.43 6.38 4.01
CA ASN A 22 10.06 5.87 4.02
C ASN A 22 9.73 4.98 5.23
N LEU A 23 10.75 4.48 5.95
CA LEU A 23 10.60 3.81 7.26
C LEU A 23 10.65 4.79 8.43
N ARG A 24 10.73 6.07 8.17
CA ARG A 24 10.77 7.14 9.18
C ARG A 24 9.77 8.21 8.82
N LEU A 25 9.27 8.91 9.82
CA LEU A 25 8.39 10.05 9.58
C LEU A 25 9.20 11.16 8.89
N ASN A 26 9.00 11.26 7.58
CA ASN A 26 9.65 12.23 6.70
C ASN A 26 8.75 13.43 6.40
N TYR A 27 9.26 14.44 5.71
CA TYR A 27 8.51 15.66 5.39
C TYR A 27 7.15 15.34 4.70
N TYR A 28 7.14 14.47 3.70
CA TYR A 28 5.93 14.14 2.94
C TYR A 28 4.94 13.31 3.75
N ALA A 29 5.43 12.42 4.60
CA ALA A 29 4.60 11.68 5.53
C ALA A 29 3.90 12.60 6.54
N VAL A 30 4.59 13.67 6.98
CA VAL A 30 3.97 14.70 7.83
C VAL A 30 2.89 15.47 7.07
N GLN A 31 3.11 15.82 5.79
CA GLN A 31 2.06 16.44 4.96
C GLN A 31 0.84 15.52 4.83
N GLY A 32 1.05 14.23 4.55
CA GLY A 32 -0.03 13.25 4.48
C GLY A 32 -0.77 13.06 5.81
N LEU A 33 -0.04 13.07 6.93
CA LEU A 33 -0.67 13.00 8.26
C LEU A 33 -1.50 14.25 8.55
N LEU A 34 -1.04 15.44 8.14
CA LEU A 34 -1.81 16.68 8.27
C LEU A 34 -3.07 16.64 7.40
N ALA A 35 -2.99 16.15 6.15
CA ALA A 35 -4.17 15.96 5.30
C ALA A 35 -5.22 15.09 5.99
N ARG A 36 -4.81 13.92 6.51
CA ARG A 36 -5.67 13.02 7.27
C ARG A 36 -6.27 13.68 8.53
N ALA A 37 -5.45 14.37 9.31
CA ALA A 37 -5.89 15.03 10.53
C ALA A 37 -6.93 16.13 10.25
N TYR A 38 -6.71 16.98 9.25
CA TYR A 38 -7.65 18.02 8.87
C TYR A 38 -8.95 17.46 8.28
N LEU A 39 -8.89 16.33 7.56
CA LEU A 39 -10.10 15.62 7.11
C LEU A 39 -10.94 15.19 8.31
N TYR A 40 -10.34 14.52 9.31
CA TYR A 40 -11.04 14.12 10.53
C TYR A 40 -11.58 15.30 11.36
N MET A 41 -10.94 16.47 11.25
CA MET A 41 -11.42 17.70 11.89
C MET A 41 -12.55 18.40 11.09
N GLY A 42 -12.90 17.90 9.92
CA GLY A 42 -13.87 18.52 9.00
C GLY A 42 -13.36 19.78 8.31
N ASN A 43 -12.06 20.05 8.35
CA ASN A 43 -11.44 21.18 7.65
C ASN A 43 -11.01 20.77 6.24
N ASN A 44 -11.99 20.69 5.34
CA ASN A 44 -11.79 20.20 3.97
C ASN A 44 -10.78 21.04 3.18
N GLU A 45 -10.76 22.36 3.36
CA GLU A 45 -9.83 23.25 2.66
C GLU A 45 -8.36 22.88 2.99
N ARG A 46 -8.04 22.73 4.27
CA ARG A 46 -6.68 22.36 4.69
C ARG A 46 -6.35 20.91 4.36
N ALA A 47 -7.32 19.99 4.46
CA ALA A 47 -7.12 18.62 4.05
C ALA A 47 -6.73 18.52 2.57
N LEU A 48 -7.47 19.21 1.71
CA LEU A 48 -7.17 19.31 0.28
C LEU A 48 -5.78 19.92 0.01
N TYR A 49 -5.48 21.04 0.65
CA TYR A 49 -4.19 21.71 0.49
C TYR A 49 -2.99 20.79 0.77
N TYR A 50 -3.03 20.05 1.90
CA TYR A 50 -1.95 19.15 2.27
C TYR A 50 -1.90 17.91 1.37
N ALA A 51 -3.04 17.35 0.96
CA ALA A 51 -3.10 16.24 0.03
C ALA A 51 -2.49 16.62 -1.33
N GLU A 52 -2.93 17.73 -1.92
CA GLU A 52 -2.40 18.23 -3.20
C GLU A 52 -0.91 18.57 -3.15
N SER A 53 -0.40 19.04 -2.00
CA SER A 53 1.02 19.33 -1.85
C SER A 53 1.91 18.11 -2.09
N VAL A 54 1.41 16.92 -1.77
CA VAL A 54 2.10 15.66 -2.02
C VAL A 54 1.78 15.10 -3.41
N ILE A 55 0.54 15.22 -3.87
CA ILE A 55 0.13 14.79 -5.23
C ILE A 55 0.99 15.47 -6.30
N LYS A 56 1.31 16.76 -6.14
CA LYS A 56 2.14 17.53 -7.10
C LYS A 56 3.53 16.94 -7.35
N ILE A 57 4.04 16.14 -6.43
CA ILE A 57 5.38 15.53 -6.54
C ILE A 57 5.32 14.01 -6.66
N GLN A 58 4.12 13.47 -6.87
CA GLN A 58 3.87 12.03 -6.85
C GLN A 58 4.72 11.28 -7.88
N GLU A 59 4.76 11.75 -9.13
CA GLU A 59 5.52 11.06 -10.19
C GLU A 59 7.02 10.96 -9.89
N GLU A 60 7.57 11.98 -9.22
CA GLU A 60 8.99 12.03 -8.87
C GLU A 60 9.33 11.20 -7.62
N LYS A 61 8.48 11.27 -6.58
CA LYS A 61 8.79 10.72 -5.24
C LYS A 61 8.05 9.44 -4.91
N PHE A 62 6.83 9.28 -5.41
CA PHE A 62 5.94 8.17 -5.07
C PHE A 62 5.24 7.62 -6.33
N PRO A 63 6.02 7.17 -7.35
CA PRO A 63 5.43 6.69 -8.60
C PRO A 63 4.55 5.46 -8.35
N TRP A 64 3.50 5.34 -9.16
CA TRP A 64 2.66 4.15 -9.13
C TRP A 64 3.47 2.89 -9.39
N ILE A 65 3.07 1.81 -8.74
CA ILE A 65 3.71 0.51 -8.94
C ILE A 65 3.60 0.08 -10.40
N THR A 66 4.66 -0.55 -10.91
CA THR A 66 4.67 -1.06 -12.28
C THR A 66 4.41 -2.57 -12.32
N PRO A 67 3.82 -3.09 -13.41
CA PRO A 67 3.63 -4.54 -13.60
C PRO A 67 4.93 -5.35 -13.45
N MET A 68 6.06 -4.78 -13.84
CA MET A 68 7.37 -5.42 -13.72
C MET A 68 7.78 -5.65 -12.26
N LYS A 69 7.48 -4.70 -11.36
CA LYS A 69 7.75 -4.84 -9.91
C LYS A 69 6.78 -5.84 -9.26
N LEU A 70 5.52 -5.85 -9.68
CA LEU A 70 4.50 -6.77 -9.16
C LEU A 70 4.76 -8.23 -9.56
N ASN A 71 5.19 -8.46 -10.79
CA ASN A 71 5.34 -9.80 -11.37
C ASN A 71 6.78 -10.33 -11.27
N ASN A 72 7.64 -9.71 -10.47
CA ASN A 72 9.00 -10.20 -10.28
C ASN A 72 8.97 -11.53 -9.50
N SER A 73 9.36 -12.62 -10.18
CA SER A 73 9.32 -13.98 -9.60
C SER A 73 10.21 -14.18 -8.37
N LYS A 74 11.23 -13.33 -8.20
CA LYS A 74 12.17 -13.43 -7.07
C LYS A 74 11.80 -12.49 -5.91
N SER A 75 11.14 -11.37 -6.21
CA SER A 75 10.84 -10.33 -5.20
C SER A 75 9.65 -9.49 -5.63
N ALA A 76 8.47 -10.12 -5.69
CA ALA A 76 7.23 -9.39 -5.98
C ALA A 76 6.95 -8.32 -4.93
N ASP A 77 6.72 -7.08 -5.37
CA ASP A 77 6.38 -5.96 -4.49
C ASP A 77 4.87 -5.88 -4.26
N CYS A 78 4.35 -6.82 -3.48
CA CYS A 78 2.91 -6.87 -3.15
C CYS A 78 2.46 -5.75 -2.19
N VAL A 79 3.38 -5.02 -1.57
CA VAL A 79 3.05 -3.90 -0.68
C VAL A 79 2.99 -2.56 -1.39
N PHE A 80 3.40 -2.52 -2.68
CA PHE A 80 3.45 -1.32 -3.51
C PHE A 80 4.39 -0.28 -2.89
N SER A 81 5.65 -0.68 -2.68
CA SER A 81 6.64 0.09 -1.90
C SER A 81 6.92 1.47 -2.47
N THR A 82 6.82 1.64 -3.80
CA THR A 82 7.04 2.94 -4.45
C THR A 82 6.00 3.99 -4.08
N GLU A 83 4.81 3.56 -3.67
CA GLU A 83 3.70 4.44 -3.30
C GLU A 83 3.68 4.79 -1.81
N ILE A 84 4.62 4.25 -1.02
CA ILE A 84 4.62 4.38 0.43
C ILE A 84 5.35 5.65 0.86
N MET A 85 4.62 6.54 1.50
CA MET A 85 5.14 7.75 2.13
C MET A 85 5.74 7.46 3.50
N PHE A 86 5.09 6.55 4.26
CA PHE A 86 5.55 6.09 5.55
C PHE A 86 5.14 4.64 5.81
N ALA A 87 6.08 3.84 6.29
CA ALA A 87 5.84 2.48 6.75
C ALA A 87 6.54 2.22 8.08
N LEU A 88 6.02 1.26 8.82
CA LEU A 88 6.70 0.67 9.96
C LEU A 88 7.47 -0.57 9.51
N GLN A 89 8.63 -0.82 10.13
CA GLN A 89 9.35 -2.07 9.96
C GLN A 89 8.88 -3.07 11.00
N ASN A 90 8.45 -4.26 10.55
CA ASN A 90 8.10 -5.38 11.41
C ASN A 90 8.89 -6.63 10.98
N LEU A 91 9.84 -7.04 11.80
CA LEU A 91 10.70 -8.20 11.53
C LEU A 91 9.91 -9.52 11.57
N ASP A 92 8.82 -9.57 12.35
CA ASP A 92 7.97 -10.76 12.52
C ASP A 92 6.80 -10.82 11.52
N ARG A 93 6.75 -9.91 10.54
CA ARG A 93 5.63 -9.84 9.58
C ARG A 93 5.39 -11.17 8.85
N ASN A 94 6.46 -11.87 8.48
CA ASN A 94 6.32 -13.17 7.81
C ASN A 94 5.70 -14.24 8.73
N THR A 95 6.04 -14.24 10.00
CA THR A 95 5.43 -15.14 11.01
C THR A 95 3.93 -14.86 11.14
N LEU A 96 3.55 -13.58 11.17
CA LEU A 96 2.13 -13.19 11.18
C LEU A 96 1.42 -13.62 9.89
N TYR A 97 2.06 -13.45 8.74
CA TYR A 97 1.51 -13.90 7.46
C TYR A 97 1.25 -15.40 7.47
N THR A 98 2.26 -16.20 7.81
CA THR A 98 2.13 -17.67 7.81
C THR A 98 1.11 -18.17 8.80
N SER A 99 0.88 -17.46 9.91
CA SER A 99 -0.12 -17.87 10.91
C SER A 99 -1.56 -17.48 10.55
N LEU A 100 -1.78 -16.39 9.80
CA LEU A 100 -3.11 -15.81 9.60
C LEU A 100 -3.59 -15.84 8.15
N PHE A 101 -2.68 -15.78 7.17
CA PHE A 101 -3.02 -15.54 5.77
C PHE A 101 -2.54 -16.63 4.82
N ASP A 102 -1.62 -17.49 5.23
CA ASP A 102 -1.08 -18.54 4.37
C ASP A 102 -2.12 -19.64 4.14
N GLY A 103 -2.46 -19.85 2.86
CA GLY A 103 -3.38 -20.92 2.47
C GLY A 103 -2.94 -22.33 2.84
N ALA A 104 -1.65 -22.57 3.13
CA ALA A 104 -1.15 -23.85 3.61
C ALA A 104 -1.58 -24.14 5.07
N ASN A 105 -1.94 -23.12 5.84
CA ASN A 105 -2.35 -23.25 7.25
C ASN A 105 -3.84 -23.55 7.47
N LEU A 106 -4.54 -24.09 6.48
CA LEU A 106 -5.98 -24.39 6.53
C LEU A 106 -6.42 -25.25 7.71
N LYS A 107 -5.52 -26.04 8.28
CA LYS A 107 -5.83 -26.94 9.40
C LYS A 107 -6.01 -26.21 10.73
N LEU A 108 -5.65 -24.95 10.82
CA LEU A 108 -5.61 -24.22 12.09
C LEU A 108 -6.88 -23.42 12.40
N ASN A 109 -7.92 -23.44 11.55
CA ASN A 109 -9.15 -22.65 11.70
C ASN A 109 -8.92 -21.14 11.95
N SER A 110 -7.73 -20.64 11.59
CA SER A 110 -7.31 -19.27 11.84
C SER A 110 -7.06 -18.46 10.56
N LEU A 111 -7.27 -19.08 9.38
CA LEU A 111 -7.05 -18.42 8.10
C LEU A 111 -8.01 -17.24 7.92
N LEU A 112 -7.44 -16.06 7.76
CA LEU A 112 -8.18 -14.86 7.38
C LEU A 112 -8.18 -14.72 5.85
N ALA A 113 -9.21 -15.27 5.23
CA ALA A 113 -9.37 -15.23 3.78
C ALA A 113 -10.82 -14.87 3.42
N PRO A 114 -11.03 -13.90 2.52
CA PRO A 114 -12.38 -13.59 2.03
C PRO A 114 -12.89 -14.70 1.10
N ARG A 115 -14.20 -14.89 1.07
CA ARG A 115 -14.84 -15.79 0.10
C ARG A 115 -14.58 -15.29 -1.32
N GLY A 116 -14.34 -16.22 -2.24
CA GLY A 116 -14.03 -15.92 -3.63
C GLY A 116 -15.14 -15.15 -4.35
N ASP A 117 -16.39 -15.56 -4.16
CA ASP A 117 -17.56 -14.89 -4.73
C ASP A 117 -17.74 -13.44 -4.27
N VAL A 118 -17.41 -13.15 -3.00
CA VAL A 118 -17.45 -11.79 -2.46
C VAL A 118 -16.33 -10.92 -3.07
N VAL A 119 -15.13 -11.48 -3.22
CA VAL A 119 -14.03 -10.76 -3.88
C VAL A 119 -14.36 -10.49 -5.34
N ASP A 120 -14.85 -11.48 -6.06
CA ASP A 120 -15.24 -11.36 -7.47
C ASP A 120 -16.35 -10.31 -7.65
N TYR A 121 -17.29 -10.22 -6.72
CA TYR A 121 -18.33 -9.18 -6.71
C TYR A 121 -17.75 -7.78 -6.45
N VAL A 122 -16.90 -7.62 -5.43
CA VAL A 122 -16.32 -6.31 -5.06
C VAL A 122 -15.43 -5.74 -6.16
N PHE A 123 -14.68 -6.60 -6.83
CA PHE A 123 -13.82 -6.20 -7.95
C PHE A 123 -14.50 -6.31 -9.32
N GLU A 124 -15.82 -6.58 -9.37
CA GLU A 124 -16.56 -6.77 -10.63
C GLU A 124 -15.89 -7.79 -11.57
N SER A 125 -15.17 -8.76 -10.98
CA SER A 125 -14.33 -9.74 -11.69
C SER A 125 -13.22 -9.11 -12.54
N ASP A 126 -12.86 -7.85 -12.29
CA ASP A 126 -11.77 -7.18 -13.01
C ASP A 126 -10.40 -7.70 -12.57
N LYS A 127 -9.83 -8.57 -13.40
CA LYS A 127 -8.51 -9.16 -13.19
C LYS A 127 -7.36 -8.21 -13.56
N THR A 128 -7.66 -7.04 -14.13
CA THR A 128 -6.66 -6.03 -14.45
C THR A 128 -6.31 -5.18 -13.24
N ASP A 129 -7.17 -5.15 -12.22
CA ASP A 129 -6.85 -4.51 -10.94
C ASP A 129 -5.66 -5.21 -10.28
N TYR A 130 -4.62 -4.46 -9.99
CA TYR A 130 -3.41 -4.99 -9.39
C TYR A 130 -3.62 -5.56 -7.99
N ARG A 131 -4.60 -5.07 -7.24
CA ARG A 131 -4.95 -5.61 -5.92
C ARG A 131 -5.56 -7.01 -6.05
N TYR A 132 -6.41 -7.20 -7.08
CA TYR A 132 -6.98 -8.51 -7.38
C TYR A 132 -5.91 -9.47 -7.87
N SER A 133 -5.10 -9.06 -8.86
CA SER A 133 -4.15 -9.93 -9.53
C SER A 133 -2.89 -10.24 -8.72
N SER A 134 -2.47 -9.35 -7.81
CA SER A 134 -1.25 -9.55 -7.00
C SER A 134 -1.56 -9.93 -5.55
N SER A 135 -2.54 -9.26 -4.91
CA SER A 135 -2.77 -9.43 -3.49
C SER A 135 -3.79 -10.52 -3.16
N LEU A 136 -4.68 -10.90 -4.09
CA LEU A 136 -5.76 -11.86 -3.90
C LEU A 136 -5.76 -12.98 -4.95
N ASN A 137 -4.60 -13.27 -5.54
CA ASN A 137 -4.48 -14.21 -6.66
C ASN A 137 -4.48 -15.69 -6.26
N GLY A 138 -4.20 -16.03 -5.01
CA GLY A 138 -4.26 -17.38 -4.49
C GLY A 138 -5.69 -17.81 -4.23
N THR A 139 -5.97 -19.11 -4.39
CA THR A 139 -7.25 -19.72 -4.03
C THR A 139 -7.05 -20.94 -3.15
N VAL A 140 -8.02 -21.18 -2.28
CA VAL A 140 -8.06 -22.35 -1.41
C VAL A 140 -9.49 -22.82 -1.27
N GLU A 141 -9.71 -24.13 -1.26
CA GLU A 141 -11.04 -24.71 -1.05
C GLU A 141 -11.17 -25.29 0.35
N ILE A 142 -12.24 -24.89 1.06
CA ILE A 142 -12.59 -25.42 2.37
C ILE A 142 -14.06 -25.81 2.33
N SER A 143 -14.33 -27.08 2.53
CA SER A 143 -15.71 -27.66 2.57
C SER A 143 -16.57 -27.23 1.35
N GLY A 144 -15.97 -27.23 0.16
CA GLY A 144 -16.66 -26.86 -1.09
C GLY A 144 -16.84 -25.38 -1.32
N THR A 145 -16.27 -24.54 -0.49
CA THR A 145 -16.26 -23.07 -0.66
C THR A 145 -14.87 -22.60 -1.04
N THR A 146 -14.77 -21.82 -2.10
CA THR A 146 -13.51 -21.20 -2.55
C THR A 146 -13.27 -19.89 -1.80
N TYR A 147 -12.06 -19.75 -1.26
CA TYR A 147 -11.58 -18.55 -0.60
C TYR A 147 -10.40 -17.98 -1.37
N ARG A 148 -10.22 -16.64 -1.33
CA ARG A 148 -9.06 -15.94 -1.89
C ARG A 148 -8.00 -15.77 -0.81
N VAL A 149 -6.78 -16.20 -1.11
CA VAL A 149 -5.63 -16.02 -0.21
C VAL A 149 -5.08 -14.59 -0.35
N PHE A 150 -4.86 -13.95 0.78
CA PHE A 150 -4.36 -12.57 0.83
C PHE A 150 -2.83 -12.54 0.86
N ASN A 151 -2.21 -12.36 -0.31
CA ASN A 151 -0.75 -12.46 -0.48
C ASN A 151 0.02 -11.16 -0.23
N LYS A 152 -0.65 -10.06 0.10
CA LYS A 152 0.00 -8.74 0.28
C LYS A 152 1.18 -8.76 1.24
N PHE A 153 1.11 -9.59 2.28
CA PHE A 153 2.15 -9.70 3.30
C PHE A 153 2.97 -11.00 3.18
N GLN A 154 2.81 -11.73 2.09
CA GLN A 154 3.61 -12.92 1.83
C GLN A 154 5.10 -12.57 1.87
N GLY A 155 5.88 -13.32 2.65
CA GLY A 155 7.32 -13.17 2.72
C GLY A 155 7.97 -13.71 1.45
N THR A 156 8.59 -12.84 0.71
CA THR A 156 9.65 -13.19 -0.24
C THR A 156 10.94 -12.63 0.34
N ASP A 157 12.12 -13.08 -0.05
CA ASP A 157 13.41 -12.60 0.48
C ASP A 157 13.74 -11.16 0.07
N SER A 158 12.74 -10.28 -0.06
CA SER A 158 12.90 -8.91 -0.49
C SER A 158 12.86 -7.93 0.69
N LEU A 159 13.44 -6.76 0.48
CA LEU A 159 13.44 -5.65 1.44
C LEU A 159 12.02 -5.20 1.84
N TYR A 160 11.01 -5.49 1.01
CA TYR A 160 9.62 -5.12 1.24
C TYR A 160 8.90 -5.99 2.28
N ASN A 161 9.47 -7.15 2.62
CA ASN A 161 8.82 -8.17 3.46
C ASN A 161 8.57 -7.74 4.89
N GLN A 162 9.26 -6.71 5.33
CA GLN A 162 9.16 -6.21 6.70
C GLN A 162 8.37 -4.89 6.77
N MET A 163 7.91 -4.36 5.63
CA MET A 163 7.18 -3.10 5.60
C MET A 163 5.70 -3.27 5.91
N ILE A 164 5.19 -2.45 6.81
CA ILE A 164 3.75 -2.27 7.04
C ILE A 164 3.41 -0.85 6.61
N PRO A 165 2.73 -0.67 5.44
CA PRO A 165 2.35 0.65 4.96
C PRO A 165 1.40 1.36 5.93
N MET A 166 1.74 2.58 6.32
CA MET A 166 0.95 3.43 7.23
C MET A 166 0.32 4.62 6.50
N ILE A 167 1.04 5.22 5.55
CA ILE A 167 0.56 6.32 4.72
C ILE A 167 1.02 6.04 3.28
N ARG A 168 0.08 6.05 2.35
CA ARG A 168 0.31 5.84 0.92
C ARG A 168 -0.17 7.03 0.12
N ILE A 169 0.43 7.24 -1.05
CA ILE A 169 0.02 8.32 -1.95
C ILE A 169 -1.44 8.19 -2.40
N SER A 170 -1.96 6.98 -2.59
CA SER A 170 -3.35 6.74 -2.95
C SER A 170 -4.34 7.33 -1.94
N GLU A 171 -3.99 7.38 -0.65
CA GLU A 171 -4.81 8.05 0.37
C GLU A 171 -4.93 9.55 0.11
N MET A 172 -3.84 10.19 -0.36
CA MET A 172 -3.87 11.62 -0.68
C MET A 172 -4.84 11.92 -1.84
N TYR A 173 -4.86 11.05 -2.85
CA TYR A 173 -5.85 11.15 -3.93
C TYR A 173 -7.28 10.98 -3.43
N MET A 174 -7.53 10.01 -2.55
CA MET A 174 -8.87 9.84 -1.95
C MET A 174 -9.29 11.03 -1.09
N ILE A 175 -8.38 11.60 -0.29
CA ILE A 175 -8.64 12.81 0.50
C ILE A 175 -8.96 13.99 -0.44
N ALA A 176 -8.19 14.17 -1.50
CA ALA A 176 -8.41 15.25 -2.47
C ALA A 176 -9.76 15.08 -3.19
N ALA A 177 -10.10 13.86 -3.59
CA ALA A 177 -11.41 13.54 -4.17
C ALA A 177 -12.57 13.84 -3.22
N GLU A 178 -12.44 13.46 -1.95
CA GLU A 178 -13.49 13.66 -0.94
C GLU A 178 -13.69 15.16 -0.62
N THR A 179 -12.60 15.92 -0.51
CA THR A 179 -12.62 17.30 -0.06
C THR A 179 -12.77 18.34 -1.17
N SER A 180 -12.58 17.94 -2.43
CA SER A 180 -12.79 18.83 -3.58
C SER A 180 -14.26 19.18 -3.75
N THR A 181 -14.55 20.46 -3.91
CA THR A 181 -15.91 20.99 -4.14
C THR A 181 -16.31 20.98 -5.62
N ASP A 182 -15.35 20.97 -6.52
CA ASP A 182 -15.56 20.95 -7.97
C ASP A 182 -15.69 19.52 -8.49
N GLY A 183 -16.81 19.20 -9.11
CA GLY A 183 -17.13 17.84 -9.59
C GLY A 183 -16.12 17.28 -10.61
N PRO A 184 -15.77 18.03 -11.68
CA PRO A 184 -14.75 17.59 -12.64
C PRO A 184 -13.38 17.35 -12.00
N THR A 185 -12.92 18.26 -11.15
CA THR A 185 -11.65 18.12 -10.42
C THR A 185 -11.67 16.89 -9.50
N ARG A 186 -12.79 16.67 -8.80
CA ARG A 186 -12.99 15.47 -7.96
C ARG A 186 -12.79 14.18 -8.74
N LEU A 187 -13.40 14.07 -9.93
CA LEU A 187 -13.27 12.90 -10.80
C LEU A 187 -11.84 12.72 -11.32
N GLY A 188 -11.08 13.80 -11.47
CA GLY A 188 -9.68 13.74 -11.90
C GLY A 188 -8.73 13.09 -10.87
N TYR A 189 -9.16 12.93 -9.61
CA TYR A 189 -8.39 12.24 -8.58
C TYR A 189 -8.69 10.72 -8.53
N PHE A 190 -9.72 10.25 -9.21
CA PHE A 190 -10.05 8.84 -9.38
C PHE A 190 -9.42 8.27 -10.65
#